data_23bededfeba49b7b83d8adff88836739
#
_entry.id   23bededfeba49b7b83d8adff88836739
#
_cell.length_a   1.000
_cell.length_b   1.000
_cell.length_c   1.000
_cell.angle_alpha   90.00
_cell.angle_beta   90.00
_cell.angle_gamma   90.00
#
_symmetry.space_group_name_H-M   'P 1'
#
loop_
_entity.id
_entity.type
_entity.pdbx_description
1 polymer ?
#
loop_
_entity_poly.entity_id
_entity_poly.type
_entity_poly.pdbx_seq_one_letter_code
_entity_poly.pdbx_strand_id
1 'polypeptide(L)'
;MELTKNQVSMTKGVAILFMLLLHLFCTKNYIGLFQPTVMIGDTPLIYYFALFGDCCVAMYCFCSGYGLMSSYDKDTVGYKKNNLMRIFKLYLNFWIILIVFVLIIGPLLGMRNHYPGSFKAFILTLTAIDPAYNGAWWFLTTYILLVLTSPYLNKSIKKYHPIIILGISGIFYFIAYIQRIKGVLQLDLEWLNWLIRQVALYGTSQLPYVVGILFCHYKWYSKLNVFYQKLRFRNAFGISIIILMVIGHGIVQTLFVAPFIGITFICIFNLLYKPLWLEKVFLYFGKHSTNLWLIHMFFYMIYFKELVFAPKYPILIFTWLIILCLISSYVINFFYHPLLRILDHFTKKRIGFENKSYKLESVE
;
A
#
# COMPACT_ATOMS: atom_id res chain seq x y z
N MET A 1 12.06 11.97 18.51
CA MET A 1 12.11 10.49 18.22
C MET A 1 11.53 10.27 16.84
N GLU A 2 12.25 9.62 15.92
CA GLU A 2 11.78 9.34 14.56
C GLU A 2 10.79 8.15 14.54
N LEU A 3 10.07 7.98 13.40
CA LEU A 3 9.18 6.84 13.25
C LEU A 3 9.95 5.52 13.35
N THR A 4 9.58 4.70 14.30
CA THR A 4 10.14 3.37 14.50
C THR A 4 9.61 2.37 13.46
N LYS A 5 10.31 1.25 13.28
CA LYS A 5 9.81 0.15 12.43
C LYS A 5 8.42 -0.34 12.87
N ASN A 6 8.16 -0.39 14.17
CA ASN A 6 6.86 -0.79 14.71
C ASN A 6 5.76 0.22 14.34
N GLN A 7 6.03 1.53 14.47
CA GLN A 7 5.09 2.58 14.08
C GLN A 7 4.76 2.53 12.58
N VAL A 8 5.77 2.35 11.72
CA VAL A 8 5.56 2.14 10.27
C VAL A 8 4.73 0.88 10.01
N SER A 9 4.98 -0.21 10.75
CA SER A 9 4.19 -1.45 10.62
C SER A 9 2.75 -1.26 11.10
N MET A 10 2.52 -0.59 12.23
CA MET A 10 1.17 -0.24 12.71
C MET A 10 0.41 0.63 11.70
N THR A 11 1.10 1.62 11.10
CA THR A 11 0.52 2.47 10.05
C THR A 11 0.06 1.66 8.85
N LYS A 12 0.86 0.67 8.41
CA LYS A 12 0.44 -0.27 7.35
C LYS A 12 -0.73 -1.14 7.78
N GLY A 13 -0.80 -1.52 9.06
CA GLY A 13 -1.91 -2.27 9.63
C GLY A 13 -3.22 -1.51 9.60
N VAL A 14 -3.21 -0.22 9.93
CA VAL A 14 -4.40 0.64 9.79
C VAL A 14 -4.73 0.88 8.31
N ALA A 15 -3.72 1.11 7.46
CA ALA A 15 -3.94 1.35 6.04
C ALA A 15 -4.62 0.16 5.34
N ILE A 16 -4.27 -1.09 5.71
CA ILE A 16 -4.93 -2.26 5.14
C ILE A 16 -6.39 -2.36 5.59
N LEU A 17 -6.71 -2.05 6.84
CA LEU A 17 -8.08 -2.02 7.32
C LEU A 17 -8.92 -0.94 6.61
N PHE A 18 -8.35 0.24 6.38
CA PHE A 18 -8.97 1.29 5.58
C PHE A 18 -9.24 0.84 4.14
N MET A 19 -8.30 0.13 3.52
CA MET A 19 -8.47 -0.40 2.17
C MET A 19 -9.63 -1.41 2.12
N LEU A 20 -9.74 -2.31 3.09
CA LEU A 20 -10.85 -3.26 3.15
C LEU A 20 -12.20 -2.56 3.35
N LEU A 21 -12.28 -1.54 4.22
CA LEU A 21 -13.48 -0.72 4.39
C LEU A 21 -13.86 0.00 3.09
N LEU A 22 -12.88 0.63 2.43
CA LEU A 22 -13.07 1.32 1.16
C LEU A 22 -13.73 0.39 0.13
N HIS A 23 -13.15 -0.79 -0.06
CA HIS A 23 -13.61 -1.71 -1.09
C HIS A 23 -14.95 -2.36 -0.78
N LEU A 24 -15.30 -2.55 0.49
CA LEU A 24 -16.60 -3.13 0.88
C LEU A 24 -17.74 -2.11 0.82
N PHE A 25 -17.51 -0.88 1.28
CA PHE A 25 -18.62 0.02 1.64
C PHE A 25 -18.58 1.40 0.99
N CYS A 26 -17.55 1.74 0.18
CA CYS A 26 -17.50 3.03 -0.52
C CYS A 26 -18.41 3.01 -1.76
N THR A 27 -19.68 2.69 -1.56
CA THR A 27 -20.73 2.74 -2.57
C THR A 27 -22.01 3.32 -1.99
N LYS A 28 -22.65 4.22 -2.72
CA LYS A 28 -23.99 4.73 -2.37
C LYS A 28 -25.09 3.76 -2.81
N ASN A 29 -24.82 2.91 -3.77
CA ASN A 29 -25.72 1.84 -4.21
C ASN A 29 -25.47 0.58 -3.39
N TYR A 30 -25.97 0.55 -2.16
CA TYR A 30 -25.80 -0.53 -1.19
C TYR A 30 -26.94 -1.55 -1.18
N ILE A 31 -28.08 -1.27 -1.86
CA ILE A 31 -29.26 -2.12 -1.89
C ILE A 31 -28.88 -3.48 -2.46
N GLY A 32 -29.22 -4.54 -1.76
CA GLY A 32 -28.87 -5.92 -2.13
C GLY A 32 -27.45 -6.35 -1.71
N LEU A 33 -26.61 -5.44 -1.19
CA LEU A 33 -25.28 -5.77 -0.69
C LEU A 33 -25.26 -5.91 0.84
N PHE A 34 -25.74 -4.88 1.57
CA PHE A 34 -25.76 -4.90 3.02
C PHE A 34 -26.91 -4.07 3.58
N GLN A 35 -27.21 -4.29 4.86
CA GLN A 35 -28.19 -3.52 5.63
C GLN A 35 -27.46 -2.47 6.47
N PRO A 36 -27.62 -1.16 6.17
CA PRO A 36 -26.97 -0.11 6.97
C PRO A 36 -27.61 -0.03 8.36
N THR A 37 -26.77 0.14 9.39
CA THR A 37 -27.25 0.30 10.77
C THR A 37 -27.57 1.76 11.09
N VAL A 38 -26.89 2.70 10.45
CA VAL A 38 -27.08 4.15 10.63
C VAL A 38 -27.03 4.85 9.28
N MET A 39 -27.92 5.80 9.06
CA MET A 39 -28.02 6.60 7.85
C MET A 39 -27.77 8.09 8.14
N ILE A 40 -27.18 8.78 7.17
CA ILE A 40 -27.07 10.25 7.13
C ILE A 40 -27.75 10.69 5.83
N GLY A 41 -29.00 11.16 5.93
CA GLY A 41 -29.87 11.31 4.76
C GLY A 41 -30.04 9.98 4.07
N ASP A 42 -29.83 9.93 2.75
CA ASP A 42 -29.94 8.71 1.94
C ASP A 42 -28.63 7.90 1.86
N THR A 43 -27.60 8.29 2.59
CA THR A 43 -26.27 7.64 2.52
C THR A 43 -25.96 6.90 3.84
N PRO A 44 -25.53 5.62 3.80
CA PRO A 44 -25.10 4.92 4.99
C PRO A 44 -23.90 5.59 5.67
N LEU A 45 -23.92 5.70 7.01
CA LEU A 45 -22.78 6.25 7.76
C LEU A 45 -21.48 5.52 7.46
N ILE A 46 -21.52 4.20 7.26
CA ILE A 46 -20.34 3.38 6.93
C ILE A 46 -19.67 3.81 5.62
N TYR A 47 -20.43 4.39 4.68
CA TYR A 47 -19.88 4.95 3.44
C TYR A 47 -18.83 6.03 3.70
N TYR A 48 -19.07 6.93 4.67
CA TYR A 48 -18.14 8.01 4.98
C TYR A 48 -16.86 7.50 5.63
N PHE A 49 -16.94 6.48 6.48
CA PHE A 49 -15.76 5.80 7.01
C PHE A 49 -15.00 5.04 5.92
N ALA A 50 -15.72 4.41 5.00
CA ALA A 50 -15.12 3.72 3.87
C ALA A 50 -14.44 4.70 2.91
N LEU A 51 -15.07 5.83 2.60
CA LEU A 51 -14.52 6.88 1.76
C LEU A 51 -13.20 7.41 2.35
N PHE A 52 -13.13 7.60 3.67
CA PHE A 52 -11.88 7.99 4.34
C PHE A 52 -10.74 7.00 4.08
N GLY A 53 -11.06 5.75 3.78
CA GLY A 53 -10.09 4.70 3.44
C GLY A 53 -9.38 4.90 2.10
N ASP A 54 -9.78 5.83 1.24
CA ASP A 54 -9.11 6.11 -0.04
C ASP A 54 -7.67 6.62 0.12
N CYS A 55 -7.34 7.16 1.30
CA CYS A 55 -5.98 7.56 1.66
C CYS A 55 -5.01 6.39 1.88
N CYS A 56 -5.49 5.13 1.89
CA CYS A 56 -4.68 3.94 2.20
C CYS A 56 -3.45 3.79 1.30
N VAL A 57 -3.59 4.03 -0.01
CA VAL A 57 -2.46 3.96 -0.96
C VAL A 57 -1.43 5.05 -0.66
N ALA A 58 -1.87 6.27 -0.36
CA ALA A 58 -0.98 7.35 0.03
C ALA A 58 -0.21 7.01 1.31
N MET A 59 -0.86 6.35 2.28
CA MET A 59 -0.21 5.87 3.51
C MET A 59 0.87 4.82 3.21
N TYR A 60 0.61 3.86 2.30
CA TYR A 60 1.62 2.89 1.86
C TYR A 60 2.79 3.56 1.14
N CYS A 61 2.53 4.52 0.27
CA CYS A 61 3.55 5.29 -0.43
C CYS A 61 4.44 6.06 0.54
N PHE A 62 3.86 6.79 1.50
CA PHE A 62 4.60 7.50 2.54
C PHE A 62 5.49 6.55 3.35
N CYS A 63 4.93 5.45 3.87
CA CYS A 63 5.68 4.45 4.62
C CYS A 63 6.83 3.85 3.81
N SER A 64 6.63 3.66 2.52
CA SER A 64 7.65 3.14 1.60
C SER A 64 8.77 4.15 1.38
N GLY A 65 8.43 5.40 1.09
CA GLY A 65 9.41 6.48 0.93
C GLY A 65 10.26 6.68 2.18
N TYR A 66 9.61 6.74 3.36
CA TYR A 66 10.27 6.84 4.65
C TYR A 66 11.24 5.68 4.91
N GLY A 67 10.78 4.44 4.71
CA GLY A 67 11.60 3.25 4.94
C GLY A 67 12.74 3.09 3.95
N LEU A 68 12.53 3.47 2.67
CA LEU A 68 13.57 3.42 1.65
C LEU A 68 14.65 4.48 1.87
N MET A 69 14.28 5.69 2.29
CA MET A 69 15.26 6.71 2.66
C MET A 69 16.08 6.28 3.88
N SER A 70 15.46 5.75 4.92
CA SER A 70 16.15 5.19 6.08
C SER A 70 17.11 4.06 5.71
N SER A 71 16.77 3.25 4.70
CA SER A 71 17.66 2.19 4.19
C SER A 71 18.81 2.76 3.37
N TYR A 72 18.56 3.79 2.57
CA TYR A 72 19.56 4.49 1.76
C TYR A 72 20.63 5.18 2.63
N ASP A 73 20.22 5.81 3.74
CA ASP A 73 21.14 6.45 4.68
C ASP A 73 22.05 5.45 5.42
N LYS A 74 21.61 4.20 5.56
CA LYS A 74 22.40 3.15 6.23
C LYS A 74 23.39 2.47 5.32
N ASP A 75 23.03 2.26 4.06
CA ASP A 75 23.83 1.53 3.08
C ASP A 75 23.56 2.06 1.68
N THR A 76 24.37 3.02 1.23
CA THR A 76 24.24 3.60 -0.11
C THR A 76 24.79 2.67 -1.20
N VAL A 77 25.80 1.85 -0.89
CA VAL A 77 26.48 0.97 -1.85
C VAL A 77 25.60 -0.23 -2.19
N GLY A 78 25.09 -0.93 -1.17
CA GLY A 78 24.23 -2.09 -1.33
C GLY A 78 22.77 -1.76 -1.68
N TYR A 79 22.39 -0.47 -1.66
CA TYR A 79 21.00 -0.04 -1.74
C TYR A 79 20.25 -0.56 -2.97
N LYS A 80 20.85 -0.47 -4.18
CA LYS A 80 20.24 -0.96 -5.41
C LYS A 80 20.00 -2.46 -5.37
N LYS A 81 21.01 -3.24 -4.92
CA LYS A 81 20.91 -4.71 -4.76
C LYS A 81 19.82 -5.09 -3.76
N ASN A 82 19.76 -4.39 -2.63
CA ASN A 82 18.74 -4.57 -1.60
C ASN A 82 17.33 -4.26 -2.11
N ASN A 83 17.17 -3.25 -2.97
CA ASN A 83 15.89 -2.92 -3.60
C ASN A 83 15.44 -3.97 -4.61
N LEU A 84 16.35 -4.49 -5.45
CA LEU A 84 16.03 -5.60 -6.36
C LEU A 84 15.60 -6.85 -5.57
N MET A 85 16.29 -7.17 -4.48
CA MET A 85 15.91 -8.27 -3.60
C MET A 85 14.53 -8.05 -2.96
N ARG A 86 14.19 -6.81 -2.57
CA ARG A 86 12.86 -6.45 -2.06
C ARG A 86 11.76 -6.66 -3.10
N ILE A 87 12.01 -6.23 -4.34
CA ILE A 87 11.11 -6.46 -5.47
C ILE A 87 10.94 -7.96 -5.71
N PHE A 88 12.03 -8.71 -5.76
CA PHE A 88 11.99 -10.16 -5.99
C PHE A 88 11.19 -10.90 -4.89
N LYS A 89 11.39 -10.56 -3.61
CA LYS A 89 10.61 -11.12 -2.50
C LYS A 89 9.11 -10.81 -2.63
N LEU A 90 8.77 -9.61 -3.10
CA LEU A 90 7.37 -9.26 -3.35
C LEU A 90 6.79 -10.07 -4.53
N TYR A 91 7.54 -10.22 -5.62
CA TYR A 91 7.13 -11.08 -6.75
C TYR A 91 6.95 -12.54 -6.33
N LEU A 92 7.84 -13.08 -5.52
CA LEU A 92 7.70 -14.44 -5.02
C LEU A 92 6.39 -14.65 -4.25
N ASN A 93 6.03 -13.72 -3.38
CA ASN A 93 4.74 -13.75 -2.68
C ASN A 93 3.55 -13.62 -3.64
N PHE A 94 3.65 -12.70 -4.58
CA PHE A 94 2.65 -12.47 -5.62
C PHE A 94 2.43 -13.71 -6.50
N TRP A 95 3.50 -14.40 -6.91
CA TRP A 95 3.41 -15.62 -7.71
C TRP A 95 2.75 -16.79 -6.97
N ILE A 96 3.01 -16.94 -5.66
CA ILE A 96 2.30 -17.93 -4.85
C ILE A 96 0.79 -17.63 -4.87
N ILE A 97 0.39 -16.37 -4.69
CA ILE A 97 -1.00 -15.96 -4.73
C ILE A 97 -1.61 -16.19 -6.12
N LEU A 98 -0.87 -15.85 -7.19
CA LEU A 98 -1.29 -16.10 -8.56
C LEU A 98 -1.54 -17.61 -8.80
N ILE A 99 -0.62 -18.47 -8.35
CA ILE A 99 -0.78 -19.94 -8.48
C ILE A 99 -2.03 -20.38 -7.72
N VAL A 100 -2.19 -19.99 -6.45
CA VAL A 100 -3.29 -20.44 -5.61
C VAL A 100 -4.64 -19.96 -6.14
N PHE A 101 -4.80 -18.67 -6.40
CA PHE A 101 -6.09 -18.10 -6.75
C PHE A 101 -6.41 -18.21 -8.24
N VAL A 102 -5.43 -18.05 -9.13
CA VAL A 102 -5.67 -18.04 -10.57
C VAL A 102 -5.54 -19.42 -11.20
N LEU A 103 -4.49 -20.20 -10.84
CA LEU A 103 -4.26 -21.50 -11.47
C LEU A 103 -4.97 -22.66 -10.76
N ILE A 104 -5.27 -22.54 -9.46
CA ILE A 104 -5.89 -23.63 -8.69
C ILE A 104 -7.37 -23.31 -8.42
N ILE A 105 -7.67 -22.25 -7.65
CA ILE A 105 -9.04 -21.96 -7.20
C ILE A 105 -9.96 -21.59 -8.37
N GLY A 106 -9.54 -20.70 -9.27
CA GLY A 106 -10.35 -20.30 -10.42
C GLY A 106 -10.83 -21.48 -11.27
N PRO A 107 -9.96 -22.38 -11.73
CA PRO A 107 -10.36 -23.59 -12.45
C PRO A 107 -11.23 -24.55 -11.64
N LEU A 108 -10.97 -24.71 -10.33
CA LEU A 108 -11.79 -25.57 -9.45
C LEU A 108 -13.22 -25.03 -9.30
N LEU A 109 -13.41 -23.72 -9.37
CA LEU A 109 -14.72 -23.06 -9.37
C LEU A 109 -15.40 -23.06 -10.76
N GLY A 110 -14.83 -23.75 -11.75
CA GLY A 110 -15.39 -23.81 -13.10
C GLY A 110 -15.11 -22.57 -13.96
N MET A 111 -14.28 -21.63 -13.50
CA MET A 111 -14.04 -20.33 -14.16
C MET A 111 -12.84 -20.36 -15.13
N ARG A 112 -12.54 -21.49 -15.76
CA ARG A 112 -11.34 -21.69 -16.61
C ARG A 112 -11.21 -20.69 -17.75
N ASN A 113 -12.31 -20.22 -18.30
CA ASN A 113 -12.31 -19.25 -19.40
C ASN A 113 -11.75 -17.86 -18.98
N HIS A 114 -11.76 -17.55 -17.67
CA HIS A 114 -11.27 -16.30 -17.11
C HIS A 114 -10.01 -16.49 -16.26
N TYR A 115 -9.86 -17.66 -15.60
CA TYR A 115 -8.78 -17.96 -14.65
C TYR A 115 -8.16 -19.35 -14.95
N PRO A 116 -6.98 -19.42 -15.62
CA PRO A 116 -6.15 -18.32 -16.09
C PRO A 116 -6.58 -17.69 -17.43
N GLY A 117 -7.60 -18.20 -18.12
CA GLY A 117 -8.02 -17.67 -19.41
C GLY A 117 -6.94 -17.77 -20.50
N SER A 118 -6.61 -16.65 -21.14
CA SER A 118 -5.59 -16.65 -22.21
C SER A 118 -4.16 -16.65 -21.68
N PHE A 119 -3.27 -17.34 -22.39
CA PHE A 119 -1.82 -17.36 -22.07
C PHE A 119 -1.21 -15.95 -22.05
N LYS A 120 -1.64 -15.06 -22.96
CA LYS A 120 -1.21 -13.65 -22.98
C LYS A 120 -1.54 -12.93 -21.69
N ALA A 121 -2.80 -13.03 -21.21
CA ALA A 121 -3.22 -12.39 -19.96
C ALA A 121 -2.44 -12.94 -18.77
N PHE A 122 -2.17 -14.24 -18.74
CA PHE A 122 -1.37 -14.88 -17.69
C PHE A 122 0.05 -14.32 -17.64
N ILE A 123 0.75 -14.22 -18.78
CA ILE A 123 2.13 -13.69 -18.84
C ILE A 123 2.18 -12.20 -18.46
N LEU A 124 1.24 -11.40 -18.95
CA LEU A 124 1.18 -9.98 -18.59
C LEU A 124 0.94 -9.77 -17.09
N THR A 125 0.12 -10.62 -16.47
CA THR A 125 -0.10 -10.55 -15.02
C THR A 125 1.11 -11.09 -14.25
N LEU A 126 1.71 -12.21 -14.68
CA LEU A 126 2.91 -12.79 -14.06
C LEU A 126 4.06 -11.79 -13.95
N THR A 127 4.18 -10.93 -14.96
CA THR A 127 5.18 -9.83 -15.02
C THR A 127 4.70 -8.54 -14.33
N ALA A 128 3.48 -8.52 -13.76
CA ALA A 128 2.83 -7.34 -13.18
C ALA A 128 2.65 -6.18 -14.16
N ILE A 129 2.65 -6.43 -15.47
CA ILE A 129 2.39 -5.40 -16.50
C ILE A 129 0.89 -5.08 -16.56
N ASP A 130 0.03 -6.12 -16.50
CA ASP A 130 -1.41 -5.94 -16.51
C ASP A 130 -2.07 -6.67 -15.31
N PRO A 131 -2.86 -5.98 -14.47
CA PRO A 131 -3.57 -6.58 -13.34
C PRO A 131 -4.89 -7.27 -13.74
N ALA A 132 -4.93 -8.01 -14.84
CA ALA A 132 -6.13 -8.56 -15.46
C ALA A 132 -7.01 -9.39 -14.49
N TYR A 133 -6.41 -10.12 -13.54
CA TYR A 133 -7.16 -11.01 -12.64
C TYR A 133 -7.62 -10.36 -11.34
N ASN A 134 -7.04 -9.22 -10.98
CA ASN A 134 -7.37 -8.55 -9.72
C ASN A 134 -7.07 -7.05 -9.83
N GLY A 135 -8.11 -6.24 -9.84
CA GLY A 135 -8.01 -4.80 -10.03
C GLY A 135 -7.12 -4.09 -9.00
N ALA A 136 -6.98 -4.62 -7.78
CA ALA A 136 -6.11 -4.02 -6.75
C ALA A 136 -4.60 -4.20 -7.04
N TRP A 137 -4.23 -5.07 -7.98
CA TRP A 137 -2.83 -5.31 -8.34
C TRP A 137 -2.17 -4.21 -9.16
N TRP A 138 -2.94 -3.21 -9.62
CA TRP A 138 -2.37 -2.03 -10.28
C TRP A 138 -1.26 -1.36 -9.46
N PHE A 139 -1.38 -1.40 -8.14
CA PHE A 139 -0.40 -0.79 -7.25
C PHE A 139 0.93 -1.56 -7.20
N LEU A 140 0.98 -2.85 -7.60
CA LEU A 140 2.22 -3.63 -7.66
C LEU A 140 3.22 -3.00 -8.64
N THR A 141 2.78 -2.71 -9.88
CA THR A 141 3.60 -2.04 -10.89
C THR A 141 4.05 -0.66 -10.41
N THR A 142 3.13 0.13 -9.87
CA THR A 142 3.44 1.46 -9.31
C THR A 142 4.47 1.38 -8.20
N TYR A 143 4.34 0.43 -7.27
CA TYR A 143 5.30 0.22 -6.18
C TYR A 143 6.68 -0.18 -6.69
N ILE A 144 6.75 -1.07 -7.69
CA ILE A 144 8.03 -1.46 -8.33
C ILE A 144 8.71 -0.24 -8.93
N LEU A 145 7.97 0.60 -9.67
CA LEU A 145 8.50 1.84 -10.24
C LEU A 145 9.00 2.80 -9.16
N LEU A 146 8.27 2.98 -8.05
CA LEU A 146 8.71 3.80 -6.91
C LEU A 146 10.01 3.27 -6.30
N VAL A 147 10.16 1.95 -6.15
CA VAL A 147 11.38 1.34 -5.62
C VAL A 147 12.55 1.50 -6.59
N LEU A 148 12.34 1.32 -7.89
CA LEU A 148 13.38 1.47 -8.92
C LEU A 148 13.86 2.93 -9.06
N THR A 149 12.96 3.90 -8.93
CA THR A 149 13.29 5.33 -9.00
C THR A 149 13.85 5.89 -7.69
N SER A 150 13.72 5.16 -6.58
CA SER A 150 14.12 5.62 -5.24
C SER A 150 15.59 6.05 -5.12
N PRO A 151 16.60 5.43 -5.77
CA PRO A 151 17.98 5.90 -5.68
C PRO A 151 18.16 7.32 -6.21
N TYR A 152 17.46 7.63 -7.29
CA TYR A 152 17.50 8.96 -7.93
C TYR A 152 16.75 9.99 -7.09
N LEU A 153 15.58 9.66 -6.59
CA LEU A 153 14.78 10.53 -5.71
C LEU A 153 15.55 10.85 -4.42
N ASN A 154 16.13 9.83 -3.77
CA ASN A 154 16.92 10.02 -2.55
C ASN A 154 18.14 10.93 -2.79
N LYS A 155 18.85 10.76 -3.92
CA LYS A 155 19.96 11.62 -4.30
C LYS A 155 19.50 13.05 -4.55
N SER A 156 18.40 13.26 -5.25
CA SER A 156 17.83 14.57 -5.54
C SER A 156 17.40 15.31 -4.26
N ILE A 157 16.76 14.60 -3.32
CA ILE A 157 16.34 15.18 -2.04
C ILE A 157 17.52 15.62 -1.18
N LYS A 158 18.66 14.91 -1.24
CA LYS A 158 19.89 15.34 -0.57
C LYS A 158 20.56 16.55 -1.22
N LYS A 159 20.29 16.79 -2.51
CA LYS A 159 20.94 17.85 -3.30
C LYS A 159 20.15 19.16 -3.32
N TYR A 160 18.82 19.08 -3.43
CA TYR A 160 17.97 20.24 -3.68
C TYR A 160 17.13 20.61 -2.46
N HIS A 161 16.73 21.88 -2.40
CA HIS A 161 15.91 22.39 -1.30
C HIS A 161 14.51 21.71 -1.27
N PRO A 162 13.96 21.36 -0.09
CA PRO A 162 12.70 20.61 0.03
C PRO A 162 11.51 21.29 -0.63
N ILE A 163 11.46 22.64 -0.65
CA ILE A 163 10.37 23.39 -1.32
C ILE A 163 10.38 23.14 -2.83
N ILE A 164 11.57 23.09 -3.46
CA ILE A 164 11.69 22.83 -4.90
C ILE A 164 11.20 21.39 -5.20
N ILE A 165 11.65 20.42 -4.40
CA ILE A 165 11.23 19.02 -4.54
C ILE A 165 9.72 18.88 -4.37
N LEU A 166 9.13 19.51 -3.35
CA LEU A 166 7.67 19.49 -3.12
C LEU A 166 6.91 20.19 -4.26
N GLY A 167 7.43 21.31 -4.76
CA GLY A 167 6.82 22.04 -5.86
C GLY A 167 6.75 21.21 -7.14
N ILE A 168 7.89 20.62 -7.55
CA ILE A 168 7.95 19.73 -8.73
C ILE A 168 7.05 18.50 -8.55
N SER A 169 7.14 17.86 -7.37
CA SER A 169 6.33 16.69 -7.02
C SER A 169 4.83 17.02 -7.01
N GLY A 170 4.45 18.18 -6.49
CA GLY A 170 3.06 18.66 -6.45
C GLY A 170 2.51 18.97 -7.84
N ILE A 171 3.26 19.63 -8.70
CA ILE A 171 2.87 19.89 -10.09
C ILE A 171 2.68 18.58 -10.84
N PHE A 172 3.63 17.65 -10.70
CA PHE A 172 3.52 16.33 -11.33
C PHE A 172 2.31 15.54 -10.80
N TYR A 173 2.06 15.60 -9.48
CA TYR A 173 0.85 15.01 -8.89
C TYR A 173 -0.43 15.58 -9.48
N PHE A 174 -0.53 16.90 -9.61
CA PHE A 174 -1.71 17.56 -10.15
C PHE A 174 -1.99 17.16 -11.60
N ILE A 175 -0.97 17.18 -12.47
CA ILE A 175 -1.09 16.77 -13.87
C ILE A 175 -1.50 15.29 -13.96
N ALA A 176 -0.84 14.43 -13.18
CA ALA A 176 -1.12 13.01 -13.13
C ALA A 176 -2.52 12.71 -12.60
N TYR A 177 -3.00 13.48 -11.61
CA TYR A 177 -4.36 13.38 -11.10
C TYR A 177 -5.40 13.70 -12.17
N ILE A 178 -5.22 14.80 -12.91
CA ILE A 178 -6.11 15.17 -14.01
C ILE A 178 -6.15 14.06 -15.06
N GLN A 179 -4.99 13.54 -15.45
CA GLN A 179 -4.91 12.43 -16.41
C GLN A 179 -5.61 11.17 -15.89
N ARG A 180 -5.38 10.81 -14.63
CA ARG A 180 -5.96 9.61 -14.01
C ARG A 180 -7.49 9.65 -13.94
N ILE A 181 -8.06 10.81 -13.63
CA ILE A 181 -9.51 10.95 -13.40
C ILE A 181 -10.27 11.31 -14.68
N LYS A 182 -9.70 12.17 -15.52
CA LYS A 182 -10.37 12.67 -16.72
C LYS A 182 -9.93 12.00 -18.01
N GLY A 183 -8.78 11.29 -18.01
CA GLY A 183 -8.27 10.64 -19.21
C GLY A 183 -8.05 11.60 -20.40
N VAL A 184 -7.49 12.80 -20.10
CA VAL A 184 -7.38 13.91 -21.08
C VAL A 184 -6.55 13.51 -22.31
N LEU A 185 -5.45 12.78 -22.07
CA LEU A 185 -4.59 12.30 -23.14
C LEU A 185 -4.94 10.85 -23.46
N GLN A 186 -5.47 10.61 -24.63
CA GLN A 186 -5.74 9.29 -25.21
C GLN A 186 -5.18 9.26 -26.63
N LEU A 187 -4.51 8.18 -26.99
CA LEU A 187 -3.86 7.98 -28.28
C LEU A 187 -4.43 6.73 -28.94
N ASP A 188 -4.25 6.59 -30.25
CA ASP A 188 -4.77 5.44 -31.01
C ASP A 188 -4.05 4.11 -30.69
N LEU A 189 -2.87 4.17 -30.08
CA LEU A 189 -2.05 3.01 -29.76
C LEU A 189 -2.26 2.53 -28.32
N GLU A 190 -2.74 1.31 -28.14
CA GLU A 190 -3.04 0.71 -26.82
C GLU A 190 -1.84 0.72 -25.85
N TRP A 191 -0.63 0.41 -26.33
CA TRP A 191 0.56 0.38 -25.48
C TRP A 191 0.95 1.78 -24.98
N LEU A 192 0.70 2.85 -25.77
CA LEU A 192 0.92 4.23 -25.32
C LEU A 192 -0.10 4.61 -24.25
N ASN A 193 -1.36 4.24 -24.41
CA ASN A 193 -2.39 4.47 -23.40
C ASN A 193 -2.07 3.73 -22.09
N TRP A 194 -1.55 2.50 -22.21
CA TRP A 194 -1.04 1.78 -21.05
C TRP A 194 0.10 2.56 -20.36
N LEU A 195 1.08 3.07 -21.11
CA LEU A 195 2.19 3.85 -20.57
C LEU A 195 1.70 5.14 -19.89
N ILE A 196 0.80 5.89 -20.53
CA ILE A 196 0.16 7.10 -19.99
C ILE A 196 -0.54 6.77 -18.65
N ARG A 197 -1.26 5.65 -18.60
CA ARG A 197 -1.90 5.16 -17.36
C ARG A 197 -0.86 4.87 -16.28
N GLN A 198 0.25 4.19 -16.58
CA GLN A 198 1.31 3.92 -15.60
C GLN A 198 1.95 5.21 -15.08
N VAL A 199 2.20 6.19 -15.96
CA VAL A 199 2.72 7.51 -15.58
C VAL A 199 1.74 8.26 -14.67
N ALA A 200 0.43 8.20 -14.94
CA ALA A 200 -0.60 8.81 -14.11
C ALA A 200 -0.70 8.14 -12.73
N LEU A 201 -0.65 6.81 -12.68
CA LEU A 201 -0.64 6.04 -11.43
C LEU A 201 0.61 6.33 -10.60
N TYR A 202 1.78 6.35 -11.23
CA TYR A 202 3.04 6.72 -10.60
C TYR A 202 3.00 8.17 -10.09
N GLY A 203 2.58 9.12 -10.91
CA GLY A 203 2.51 10.54 -10.58
C GLY A 203 1.59 10.83 -9.41
N THR A 204 0.43 10.14 -9.33
CA THR A 204 -0.47 10.28 -8.17
C THR A 204 0.06 9.60 -6.90
N SER A 205 0.96 8.63 -7.01
CA SER A 205 1.54 7.89 -5.89
C SER A 205 2.87 8.48 -5.40
N GLN A 206 3.62 9.19 -6.26
CA GLN A 206 4.95 9.68 -5.92
C GLN A 206 4.93 10.85 -4.91
N LEU A 207 3.88 11.70 -4.88
CA LEU A 207 3.83 12.82 -3.93
C LEU A 207 3.90 12.35 -2.46
N PRO A 208 2.99 11.48 -1.97
CA PRO A 208 3.09 10.98 -0.60
C PRO A 208 4.38 10.18 -0.35
N TYR A 209 4.92 9.51 -1.37
CA TYR A 209 6.20 8.82 -1.29
C TYR A 209 7.37 9.80 -1.06
N VAL A 210 7.46 10.88 -1.84
CA VAL A 210 8.46 11.95 -1.70
C VAL A 210 8.34 12.63 -0.32
N VAL A 211 7.11 12.91 0.14
CA VAL A 211 6.89 13.45 1.48
C VAL A 211 7.42 12.49 2.55
N GLY A 212 7.22 11.18 2.39
CA GLY A 212 7.80 10.17 3.29
C GLY A 212 9.32 10.22 3.34
N ILE A 213 10.01 10.38 2.19
CA ILE A 213 11.47 10.56 2.11
C ILE A 213 11.90 11.83 2.85
N LEU A 214 11.21 12.96 2.61
CA LEU A 214 11.50 14.24 3.26
C LEU A 214 11.32 14.15 4.77
N PHE A 215 10.26 13.50 5.24
CA PHE A 215 10.04 13.27 6.68
C PHE A 215 11.20 12.53 7.33
N CYS A 216 11.71 11.49 6.67
CA CYS A 216 12.87 10.74 7.14
C CYS A 216 14.14 11.60 7.15
N HIS A 217 14.45 12.26 6.03
CA HIS A 217 15.68 13.02 5.84
C HIS A 217 15.77 14.23 6.77
N TYR A 218 14.70 15.05 6.83
CA TYR A 218 14.66 16.28 7.63
C TYR A 218 14.18 16.08 9.07
N LYS A 219 13.88 14.84 9.47
CA LYS A 219 13.39 14.49 10.82
C LYS A 219 12.13 15.27 11.21
N TRP A 220 11.23 15.48 10.27
CA TRP A 220 10.03 16.29 10.48
C TRP A 220 9.08 15.69 11.52
N TYR A 221 8.99 14.34 11.59
CA TYR A 221 8.20 13.70 12.61
C TYR A 221 8.70 14.01 14.04
N SER A 222 10.00 14.03 14.24
CA SER A 222 10.61 14.40 15.54
C SER A 222 10.22 15.82 15.96
N LYS A 223 10.26 16.77 15.02
CA LYS A 223 9.87 18.16 15.27
C LYS A 223 8.39 18.27 15.63
N LEU A 224 7.53 17.57 14.90
CA LEU A 224 6.09 17.50 15.21
C LEU A 224 5.82 16.87 16.59
N ASN A 225 6.55 15.81 16.94
CA ASN A 225 6.42 15.16 18.24
C ASN A 225 6.77 16.12 19.40
N VAL A 226 7.85 16.88 19.27
CA VAL A 226 8.23 17.88 20.30
C VAL A 226 7.13 18.90 20.50
N PHE A 227 6.51 19.40 19.43
CA PHE A 227 5.38 20.32 19.51
C PHE A 227 4.15 19.66 20.16
N TYR A 228 3.78 18.45 19.70
CA TYR A 228 2.62 17.72 20.17
C TYR A 228 2.70 17.37 21.67
N GLN A 229 3.89 17.04 22.18
CA GLN A 229 4.11 16.73 23.61
C GLN A 229 3.84 17.93 24.54
N LYS A 230 3.84 19.16 24.03
CA LYS A 230 3.53 20.37 24.81
C LYS A 230 2.02 20.57 25.01
N LEU A 231 1.18 19.88 24.24
CA LEU A 231 -0.27 20.00 24.34
C LEU A 231 -0.80 19.32 25.61
N ARG A 232 -1.65 20.06 26.38
CA ARG A 232 -2.24 19.54 27.62
C ARG A 232 -3.16 18.34 27.41
N PHE A 233 -4.03 18.39 26.37
CA PHE A 233 -5.00 17.34 26.02
C PHE A 233 -4.68 16.68 24.68
N ARG A 234 -3.43 16.26 24.49
CA ARG A 234 -2.89 15.78 23.22
C ARG A 234 -3.72 14.69 22.53
N ASN A 235 -4.21 13.69 23.29
CA ASN A 235 -5.01 12.61 22.67
C ASN A 235 -6.38 13.10 22.24
N ALA A 236 -7.06 13.92 23.04
CA ALA A 236 -8.33 14.53 22.64
C ALA A 236 -8.15 15.40 21.40
N PHE A 237 -7.09 16.21 21.34
CA PHE A 237 -6.75 17.04 20.19
C PHE A 237 -6.50 16.19 18.93
N GLY A 238 -5.70 15.13 19.03
CA GLY A 238 -5.44 14.23 17.90
C GLY A 238 -6.68 13.50 17.41
N ILE A 239 -7.53 13.02 18.32
CA ILE A 239 -8.80 12.36 17.98
C ILE A 239 -9.74 13.37 17.30
N SER A 240 -9.83 14.61 17.80
CA SER A 240 -10.65 15.67 17.18
C SER A 240 -10.20 15.96 15.77
N ILE A 241 -8.88 16.03 15.50
CA ILE A 241 -8.36 16.20 14.13
C ILE A 241 -8.81 15.05 13.24
N ILE A 242 -8.70 13.78 13.68
CA ILE A 242 -9.13 12.63 12.88
C ILE A 242 -10.62 12.70 12.58
N ILE A 243 -11.46 13.06 13.56
CA ILE A 243 -12.91 13.24 13.36
C ILE A 243 -13.17 14.34 12.33
N LEU A 244 -12.52 15.50 12.46
CA LEU A 244 -12.64 16.60 11.50
C LEU A 244 -12.17 16.20 10.10
N MET A 245 -11.14 15.38 9.98
CA MET A 245 -10.69 14.86 8.69
C MET A 245 -11.73 13.93 8.05
N VAL A 246 -12.36 13.05 8.83
CA VAL A 246 -13.44 12.16 8.33
C VAL A 246 -14.63 13.01 7.86
N ILE A 247 -15.07 14.00 8.65
CA ILE A 247 -16.16 14.90 8.29
C ILE A 247 -15.79 15.71 7.04
N GLY A 248 -14.62 16.34 7.03
CA GLY A 248 -14.15 17.15 5.91
C GLY A 248 -14.04 16.36 4.61
N HIS A 249 -13.55 15.11 4.67
CA HIS A 249 -13.51 14.23 3.51
C HIS A 249 -14.90 13.76 3.07
N GLY A 250 -15.82 13.59 4.02
CA GLY A 250 -17.24 13.34 3.71
C GLY A 250 -17.92 14.47 2.96
N ILE A 251 -17.49 15.73 3.19
CA ILE A 251 -17.97 16.92 2.48
C ILE A 251 -17.26 17.05 1.12
N VAL A 252 -15.93 16.91 1.09
CA VAL A 252 -15.09 17.05 -0.12
C VAL A 252 -14.72 15.66 -0.63
N GLN A 253 -15.67 14.99 -1.32
CA GLN A 253 -15.56 13.62 -1.79
C GLN A 253 -14.70 13.52 -3.06
N THR A 254 -13.40 13.78 -2.95
CA THR A 254 -12.46 13.72 -4.08
C THR A 254 -11.17 13.02 -3.71
N LEU A 255 -10.71 12.15 -4.60
CA LEU A 255 -9.43 11.46 -4.47
C LEU A 255 -8.22 12.43 -4.45
N PHE A 256 -8.41 13.69 -4.90
CA PHE A 256 -7.36 14.71 -4.88
C PHE A 256 -6.82 14.99 -3.48
N VAL A 257 -7.67 14.94 -2.44
CA VAL A 257 -7.25 15.21 -1.07
C VAL A 257 -6.65 14.00 -0.35
N ALA A 258 -6.78 12.80 -0.90
CA ALA A 258 -6.33 11.55 -0.27
C ALA A 258 -4.86 11.55 0.20
N PRO A 259 -3.86 12.07 -0.55
CA PRO A 259 -2.48 12.14 -0.07
C PRO A 259 -2.33 13.02 1.17
N PHE A 260 -3.02 14.15 1.21
CA PHE A 260 -2.94 15.11 2.32
C PHE A 260 -3.59 14.52 3.58
N ILE A 261 -4.75 13.87 3.42
CA ILE A 261 -5.42 13.13 4.49
C ILE A 261 -4.53 12.01 5.00
N GLY A 262 -3.96 11.18 4.11
CA GLY A 262 -3.11 10.06 4.48
C GLY A 262 -1.87 10.49 5.26
N ILE A 263 -1.16 11.54 4.80
CA ILE A 263 0.03 12.08 5.47
C ILE A 263 -0.33 12.65 6.85
N THR A 264 -1.39 13.46 6.93
CA THR A 264 -1.85 14.04 8.20
C THR A 264 -2.28 12.95 9.17
N PHE A 265 -3.04 11.95 8.69
CA PHE A 265 -3.45 10.81 9.51
C PHE A 265 -2.25 10.04 10.06
N ILE A 266 -1.22 9.75 9.25
CA ILE A 266 0.00 9.07 9.70
C ILE A 266 0.66 9.83 10.85
N CYS A 267 0.79 11.15 10.71
CA CYS A 267 1.39 11.98 11.75
C CYS A 267 0.59 11.89 13.05
N ILE A 268 -0.70 12.16 13.00
CA ILE A 268 -1.56 12.16 14.19
C ILE A 268 -1.66 10.77 14.81
N PHE A 269 -1.92 9.73 14.01
CA PHE A 269 -2.03 8.34 14.47
C PHE A 269 -0.79 7.89 15.25
N ASN A 270 0.42 8.23 14.78
CA ASN A 270 1.65 7.83 15.45
C ASN A 270 1.98 8.70 16.69
N LEU A 271 1.43 9.92 16.77
CA LEU A 271 1.56 10.80 17.93
C LEU A 271 0.57 10.47 19.06
N LEU A 272 -0.58 9.87 18.73
CA LEU A 272 -1.56 9.42 19.73
C LEU A 272 -0.95 8.35 20.65
N TYR A 273 -1.22 8.47 21.94
CA TYR A 273 -1.03 7.37 22.89
C TYR A 273 -2.06 6.27 22.60
N LYS A 274 -1.58 5.07 22.45
CA LYS A 274 -2.39 3.86 22.22
C LYS A 274 -2.10 2.83 23.31
N PRO A 275 -3.12 2.14 23.86
CA PRO A 275 -2.88 1.03 24.76
C PRO A 275 -2.18 -0.12 24.02
N LEU A 276 -1.38 -0.89 24.75
CA LEU A 276 -0.54 -1.97 24.17
C LEU A 276 -1.33 -3.02 23.38
N TRP A 277 -2.56 -3.32 23.79
CA TRP A 277 -3.39 -4.27 23.04
C TRP A 277 -3.74 -3.75 21.63
N LEU A 278 -4.03 -2.46 21.51
CA LEU A 278 -4.36 -1.83 20.23
C LEU A 278 -3.12 -1.75 19.32
N GLU A 279 -1.95 -1.45 19.88
CA GLU A 279 -0.69 -1.50 19.13
C GLU A 279 -0.41 -2.90 18.59
N LYS A 280 -0.63 -3.95 19.42
CA LYS A 280 -0.48 -5.36 18.99
C LYS A 280 -1.42 -5.70 17.83
N VAL A 281 -2.67 -5.23 17.87
CA VAL A 281 -3.65 -5.45 16.80
C VAL A 281 -3.15 -4.81 15.49
N PHE A 282 -2.74 -3.55 15.51
CA PHE A 282 -2.25 -2.90 14.29
C PHE A 282 -0.94 -3.49 13.78
N LEU A 283 -0.03 -3.90 14.67
CA LEU A 283 1.19 -4.62 14.30
C LEU A 283 0.88 -5.95 13.62
N TYR A 284 -0.11 -6.68 14.14
CA TYR A 284 -0.56 -7.95 13.56
C TYR A 284 -1.08 -7.75 12.13
N PHE A 285 -1.98 -6.79 11.90
CA PHE A 285 -2.45 -6.47 10.56
C PHE A 285 -1.33 -5.94 9.64
N GLY A 286 -0.38 -5.19 10.20
CA GLY A 286 0.80 -4.73 9.47
C GLY A 286 1.66 -5.86 8.89
N LYS A 287 1.80 -6.97 9.64
CA LYS A 287 2.52 -8.17 9.18
C LYS A 287 1.80 -8.89 8.03
N HIS A 288 0.48 -8.90 8.03
CA HIS A 288 -0.34 -9.56 7.02
C HIS A 288 -0.76 -8.64 5.87
N SER A 289 -0.45 -7.34 5.94
CA SER A 289 -0.99 -6.30 5.07
C SER A 289 -0.78 -6.56 3.57
N THR A 290 0.39 -7.09 3.18
CA THR A 290 0.69 -7.41 1.77
C THR A 290 -0.22 -8.52 1.24
N ASN A 291 -0.41 -9.59 2.01
CA ASN A 291 -1.28 -10.69 1.60
C ASN A 291 -2.74 -10.23 1.51
N LEU A 292 -3.23 -9.53 2.56
CA LEU A 292 -4.59 -9.00 2.57
C LEU A 292 -4.85 -8.11 1.34
N TRP A 293 -3.90 -7.20 1.01
CA TRP A 293 -4.01 -6.38 -0.19
C TRP A 293 -4.10 -7.23 -1.47
N LEU A 294 -3.25 -8.24 -1.63
CA LEU A 294 -3.19 -9.01 -2.85
C LEU A 294 -4.39 -9.97 -3.05
N ILE A 295 -5.08 -10.37 -1.97
CA ILE A 295 -6.11 -11.42 -2.05
C ILE A 295 -7.55 -10.95 -1.84
N HIS A 296 -7.81 -9.82 -1.17
CA HIS A 296 -9.16 -9.42 -0.73
C HIS A 296 -10.19 -9.37 -1.85
N MET A 297 -9.81 -8.93 -3.07
CA MET A 297 -10.74 -8.85 -4.19
C MET A 297 -11.26 -10.21 -4.65
N PHE A 298 -10.46 -11.27 -4.50
CA PHE A 298 -10.94 -12.61 -4.79
C PHE A 298 -12.11 -13.03 -3.91
N PHE A 299 -12.17 -12.53 -2.68
CA PHE A 299 -13.25 -12.80 -1.76
C PHE A 299 -14.47 -11.92 -2.01
N TYR A 300 -14.34 -10.59 -1.90
CA TYR A 300 -15.52 -9.73 -1.87
C TYR A 300 -16.12 -9.43 -3.26
N MET A 301 -15.39 -9.69 -4.34
CA MET A 301 -15.83 -9.29 -5.68
C MET A 301 -15.77 -10.41 -6.73
N ILE A 302 -14.73 -11.27 -6.71
CA ILE A 302 -14.44 -12.17 -7.82
C ILE A 302 -15.08 -13.54 -7.62
N TYR A 303 -14.73 -14.27 -6.54
CA TYR A 303 -15.14 -15.66 -6.35
C TYR A 303 -16.24 -15.86 -5.30
N PHE A 304 -16.19 -15.11 -4.19
CA PHE A 304 -16.97 -15.41 -3.00
C PHE A 304 -17.79 -14.22 -2.51
N LYS A 305 -18.26 -13.39 -3.45
CA LYS A 305 -19.04 -12.18 -3.13
C LYS A 305 -20.23 -12.48 -2.22
N GLU A 306 -21.04 -13.47 -2.57
CA GLU A 306 -22.22 -13.85 -1.79
C GLU A 306 -21.84 -14.32 -0.39
N LEU A 307 -20.77 -15.12 -0.26
CA LEU A 307 -20.26 -15.59 1.03
C LEU A 307 -19.82 -14.41 1.92
N VAL A 308 -19.15 -13.41 1.34
CA VAL A 308 -18.66 -12.24 2.09
C VAL A 308 -19.82 -11.38 2.57
N PHE A 309 -20.85 -11.17 1.74
CA PHE A 309 -21.99 -10.32 2.08
C PHE A 309 -23.13 -11.08 2.80
N ALA A 310 -23.04 -12.41 2.96
CA ALA A 310 -24.04 -13.23 3.67
C ALA A 310 -24.41 -12.73 5.07
N PRO A 311 -23.48 -12.19 5.90
CA PRO A 311 -23.83 -11.67 7.23
C PRO A 311 -24.70 -10.40 7.21
N LYS A 312 -24.92 -9.75 6.08
CA LYS A 312 -25.77 -8.57 5.83
C LYS A 312 -25.38 -7.28 6.54
N TYR A 313 -24.87 -7.32 7.77
CA TYR A 313 -24.50 -6.13 8.57
C TYR A 313 -23.04 -5.71 8.36
N PRO A 314 -22.73 -4.42 8.17
CA PRO A 314 -21.38 -3.96 7.81
C PRO A 314 -20.26 -4.47 8.73
N ILE A 315 -20.46 -4.44 10.05
CA ILE A 315 -19.44 -4.88 11.00
C ILE A 315 -19.15 -6.37 10.87
N LEU A 316 -20.17 -7.17 10.62
CA LEU A 316 -20.04 -8.62 10.44
C LEU A 316 -19.38 -8.96 9.10
N ILE A 317 -19.79 -8.27 8.00
CA ILE A 317 -19.18 -8.41 6.68
C ILE A 317 -17.69 -8.07 6.74
N PHE A 318 -17.35 -6.93 7.37
CA PHE A 318 -15.97 -6.51 7.51
C PHE A 318 -15.12 -7.50 8.29
N THR A 319 -15.63 -7.96 9.45
CA THR A 319 -14.95 -8.96 10.27
C THR A 319 -14.80 -10.28 9.52
N TRP A 320 -15.83 -10.70 8.80
CA TRP A 320 -15.82 -11.93 8.03
C TRP A 320 -14.79 -11.90 6.89
N LEU A 321 -14.73 -10.79 6.11
CA LEU A 321 -13.70 -10.63 5.10
C LEU A 321 -12.29 -10.67 5.69
N ILE A 322 -12.07 -10.02 6.83
CA ILE A 322 -10.79 -10.07 7.54
C ILE A 322 -10.42 -11.51 7.89
N ILE A 323 -11.34 -12.29 8.45
CA ILE A 323 -11.09 -13.70 8.82
C ILE A 323 -10.70 -14.52 7.58
N LEU A 324 -11.45 -14.43 6.49
CA LEU A 324 -11.17 -15.15 5.24
C LEU A 324 -9.79 -14.78 4.68
N CYS A 325 -9.48 -13.48 4.66
CA CYS A 325 -8.18 -12.99 4.20
C CYS A 325 -7.03 -13.43 5.13
N LEU A 326 -7.22 -13.45 6.44
CA LEU A 326 -6.20 -13.91 7.38
C LEU A 326 -5.94 -15.42 7.24
N ILE A 327 -6.98 -16.25 7.15
CA ILE A 327 -6.83 -17.69 6.89
C ILE A 327 -5.98 -17.91 5.64
N SER A 328 -6.35 -17.25 4.54
CA SER A 328 -5.58 -17.33 3.30
C SER A 328 -4.15 -16.81 3.44
N SER A 329 -3.95 -15.74 4.21
CA SER A 329 -2.61 -15.19 4.47
C SER A 329 -1.73 -16.18 5.23
N TYR A 330 -2.27 -16.97 6.16
CA TYR A 330 -1.53 -18.04 6.84
C TYR A 330 -1.15 -19.17 5.87
N VAL A 331 -2.07 -19.59 5.00
CA VAL A 331 -1.79 -20.60 3.97
C VAL A 331 -0.70 -20.12 3.02
N ILE A 332 -0.77 -18.88 2.54
CA ILE A 332 0.26 -18.28 1.67
C ILE A 332 1.61 -18.23 2.38
N ASN A 333 1.64 -17.78 3.64
CA ASN A 333 2.86 -17.68 4.43
C ASN A 333 3.50 -19.05 4.71
N PHE A 334 2.71 -20.11 4.82
CA PHE A 334 3.21 -21.49 4.96
C PHE A 334 4.12 -21.89 3.78
N PHE A 335 3.79 -21.48 2.56
CA PHE A 335 4.64 -21.71 1.39
C PHE A 335 5.73 -20.64 1.22
N TYR A 336 5.42 -19.39 1.54
CA TYR A 336 6.30 -18.25 1.31
C TYR A 336 7.52 -18.24 2.22
N HIS A 337 7.36 -18.51 3.52
CA HIS A 337 8.47 -18.43 4.47
C HIS A 337 9.61 -19.46 4.22
N PRO A 338 9.34 -20.74 3.86
CA PRO A 338 10.39 -21.65 3.48
C PRO A 338 11.20 -21.17 2.27
N LEU A 339 10.51 -20.66 1.23
CA LEU A 339 11.16 -20.11 0.04
C LEU A 339 12.05 -18.90 0.37
N LEU A 340 11.60 -18.03 1.27
CA LEU A 340 12.42 -16.91 1.75
C LEU A 340 13.69 -17.39 2.46
N ARG A 341 13.60 -18.41 3.30
CA ARG A 341 14.77 -18.96 4.02
C ARG A 341 15.81 -19.52 3.05
N ILE A 342 15.35 -20.24 2.04
CA ILE A 342 16.21 -20.77 0.96
C ILE A 342 16.90 -19.60 0.23
N LEU A 343 16.15 -18.60 -0.19
CA LEU A 343 16.67 -17.42 -0.88
C LEU A 343 17.69 -16.66 -0.03
N ASP A 344 17.41 -16.44 1.25
CA ASP A 344 18.29 -15.72 2.17
C ASP A 344 19.57 -16.52 2.45
N HIS A 345 19.51 -17.84 2.48
CA HIS A 345 20.69 -18.72 2.61
C HIS A 345 21.63 -18.58 1.41
N PHE A 346 21.10 -18.66 0.18
CA PHE A 346 21.90 -18.51 -1.05
C PHE A 346 22.51 -17.11 -1.15
N THR A 347 21.77 -16.09 -0.79
CA THR A 347 22.26 -14.70 -0.84
C THR A 347 23.39 -14.46 0.16
N LYS A 348 23.30 -14.99 1.39
CA LYS A 348 24.37 -14.89 2.40
C LYS A 348 25.61 -15.67 1.98
N LYS A 349 25.47 -16.87 1.41
CA LYS A 349 26.58 -17.69 0.92
C LYS A 349 27.35 -16.94 -0.19
N ARG A 350 26.65 -16.33 -1.14
CA ARG A 350 27.27 -15.55 -2.23
C ARG A 350 28.07 -14.36 -1.71
N ILE A 351 27.54 -13.58 -0.76
CA ILE A 351 28.26 -12.46 -0.14
C ILE A 351 29.51 -12.95 0.61
N GLY A 352 29.42 -14.09 1.28
CA GLY A 352 30.57 -14.70 1.95
C GLY A 352 31.68 -15.14 0.99
N PHE A 353 31.34 -15.61 -0.22
CA PHE A 353 32.31 -15.92 -1.28
C PHE A 353 32.93 -14.67 -1.89
N GLU A 354 32.12 -13.63 -2.21
CA GLU A 354 32.62 -12.35 -2.73
C GLU A 354 33.61 -11.70 -1.75
N ASN A 355 33.32 -11.70 -0.46
CA ASN A 355 34.24 -11.15 0.56
C ASN A 355 35.52 -11.98 0.76
N LYS A 356 35.49 -13.30 0.47
CA LYS A 356 36.71 -14.12 0.49
C LYS A 356 37.58 -13.91 -0.74
N SER A 357 37.00 -13.74 -1.94
CA SER A 357 37.78 -13.47 -3.16
C SER A 357 38.46 -12.10 -3.09
N TYR A 358 37.77 -11.04 -2.62
CA TYR A 358 38.39 -9.73 -2.40
C TYR A 358 39.53 -9.73 -1.38
N LYS A 359 39.48 -10.60 -0.35
CA LYS A 359 40.61 -10.77 0.59
C LYS A 359 41.78 -11.50 0.00
N LEU A 360 41.56 -12.38 -0.97
CA LEU A 360 42.66 -13.12 -1.67
C LEU A 360 43.36 -12.23 -2.71
N GLU A 361 42.61 -11.39 -3.43
CA GLU A 361 43.16 -10.43 -4.40
C GLU A 361 43.86 -9.19 -3.74
N SER A 362 43.65 -8.95 -2.46
CA SER A 362 44.32 -7.89 -1.72
C SER A 362 45.62 -8.37 -1.01
N VAL A 363 46.00 -9.62 -1.17
CA VAL A 363 47.21 -10.25 -0.56
C VAL A 363 48.23 -10.62 -1.62
N GLU A 364 47.91 -10.51 -2.92
CA GLU A 364 48.86 -10.53 -4.04
C GLU A 364 49.26 -9.08 -4.43
#